data_0f4af25156051132414ce1a18b87fe26
#
_entry.id   0f4af25156051132414ce1a18b87fe26
#
_cell.length_a   1.000
_cell.length_b   1.000
_cell.length_c   1.000
_cell.angle_alpha   90.00
_cell.angle_beta   90.00
_cell.angle_gamma   90.00
#
_symmetry.space_group_name_H-M   'P 1'
#
loop_
_entity.id
_entity.type
_entity.pdbx_description
1 polymer ?
#
loop_
_entity_poly.entity_id
_entity_poly.type
_entity_poly.pdbx_seq_one_letter_code
_entity_poly.pdbx_strand_id
1 'polypeptide(L)'
;AGSSMKVEIMAGLTTFFAMAYIIVVNPNTLSGRAGGLEEELMPWGAVFLATIIASIIGTLVMGLVANVPYAQAPGMGLNAFFVYTVCLGLGFTWQQTLSMVFICGLINILITVTKLRKFIIKSIPRSLQNAIGGGIGIFVAYIGFLNVGFVNFGSGVPAMATLNTNVLWLFVIGLVLTIVLLVCNVKGAILIGI
;
A
#
# COMPACT_ATOMS: atom_id res chain seq x y z
N ALA A 1 -2.96 -24.90 18.07
CA ALA A 1 -1.90 -23.95 17.88
C ALA A 1 -1.20 -23.76 19.21
N GLY A 2 0.09 -24.09 19.34
CA GLY A 2 0.87 -24.06 20.59
C GLY A 2 1.78 -22.84 20.67
N SER A 3 1.31 -21.64 20.31
CA SER A 3 2.11 -20.44 20.48
C SER A 3 1.90 -19.83 21.88
N SER A 4 2.94 -19.21 22.44
CA SER A 4 2.86 -18.54 23.72
C SER A 4 2.33 -17.10 23.54
N MET A 5 1.64 -16.57 24.56
CA MET A 5 1.08 -15.21 24.53
C MET A 5 2.15 -14.14 24.23
N LYS A 6 3.39 -14.33 24.69
CA LYS A 6 4.51 -13.44 24.36
C LYS A 6 4.85 -13.44 22.88
N VAL A 7 4.82 -14.60 22.22
CA VAL A 7 5.11 -14.72 20.79
C VAL A 7 4.01 -14.04 19.96
N GLU A 8 2.75 -14.21 20.34
CA GLU A 8 1.60 -13.57 19.68
C GLU A 8 1.65 -12.04 19.79
N ILE A 9 1.92 -11.50 20.98
CA ILE A 9 2.05 -10.06 21.19
C ILE A 9 3.23 -9.48 20.39
N MET A 10 4.39 -10.14 20.44
CA MET A 10 5.56 -9.68 19.67
C MET A 10 5.32 -9.73 18.15
N ALA A 11 4.67 -10.79 17.68
CA ALA A 11 4.29 -10.89 16.25
C ALA A 11 3.30 -9.78 15.85
N GLY A 12 2.29 -9.52 16.69
CA GLY A 12 1.33 -8.43 16.46
C GLY A 12 1.99 -7.05 16.43
N LEU A 13 2.87 -6.76 17.39
CA LEU A 13 3.63 -5.50 17.41
C LEU A 13 4.53 -5.36 16.18
N THR A 14 5.25 -6.41 15.80
CA THR A 14 6.09 -6.39 14.60
C THR A 14 5.28 -6.11 13.33
N THR A 15 4.12 -6.75 13.20
CA THR A 15 3.21 -6.53 12.08
C THR A 15 2.64 -5.11 12.09
N PHE A 16 2.25 -4.60 13.27
CA PHE A 16 1.76 -3.24 13.41
C PHE A 16 2.81 -2.21 12.97
N PHE A 17 4.03 -2.28 13.48
CA PHE A 17 5.09 -1.35 13.10
C PHE A 17 5.45 -1.45 11.61
N ALA A 18 5.48 -2.66 11.04
CA ALA A 18 5.75 -2.84 9.62
C ALA A 18 4.67 -2.20 8.72
N MET A 19 3.44 -2.04 9.22
CA MET A 19 2.31 -1.49 8.46
C MET A 19 1.93 -0.07 8.88
N ALA A 20 2.44 0.45 10.00
CA ALA A 20 2.06 1.75 10.56
C ALA A 20 2.29 2.92 9.59
N TYR A 21 3.32 2.83 8.74
CA TYR A 21 3.59 3.86 7.74
C TYR A 21 2.41 4.10 6.78
N ILE A 22 1.58 3.08 6.53
CA ILE A 22 0.42 3.17 5.63
C ILE A 22 -0.61 4.19 6.13
N ILE A 23 -0.72 4.36 7.46
CA ILE A 23 -1.62 5.32 8.10
C ILE A 23 -1.34 6.74 7.60
N VAL A 24 -0.10 7.07 7.30
CA VAL A 24 0.30 8.40 6.78
C VAL A 24 0.40 8.40 5.26
N VAL A 25 0.97 7.37 4.66
CA VAL A 25 1.20 7.31 3.21
C VAL A 25 -0.12 7.18 2.44
N ASN A 26 -1.11 6.45 2.97
CA ASN A 26 -2.40 6.30 2.31
C ASN A 26 -3.16 7.64 2.17
N PRO A 27 -3.33 8.46 3.23
CA PRO A 27 -3.90 9.78 3.10
C PRO A 27 -3.11 10.71 2.18
N ASN A 28 -1.79 10.69 2.24
CA ASN A 28 -0.95 11.48 1.34
C ASN A 28 -1.16 11.12 -0.13
N THR A 29 -1.34 9.84 -0.42
CA THR A 29 -1.61 9.37 -1.79
C THR A 29 -3.00 9.78 -2.26
N LEU A 30 -4.04 9.50 -1.46
CA LEU A 30 -5.44 9.75 -1.84
C LEU A 30 -5.82 11.22 -1.83
N SER A 31 -5.15 12.04 -1.01
CA SER A 31 -5.33 13.50 -1.07
C SER A 31 -4.61 14.15 -2.26
N GLY A 32 -3.76 13.43 -2.96
CA GLY A 32 -2.95 13.96 -4.06
C GLY A 32 -1.67 14.69 -3.60
N ARG A 33 -1.45 14.87 -2.30
CA ARG A 33 -0.25 15.55 -1.76
C ARG A 33 1.04 14.85 -2.19
N ALA A 34 1.05 13.53 -2.25
CA ALA A 34 2.19 12.75 -2.72
C ALA A 34 2.55 13.05 -4.20
N GLY A 35 1.60 13.49 -5.01
CA GLY A 35 1.79 13.93 -6.39
C GLY A 35 2.06 15.41 -6.57
N GLY A 36 2.18 16.17 -5.47
CA GLY A 36 2.43 17.62 -5.53
C GLY A 36 1.24 18.46 -5.98
N LEU A 37 0.01 17.96 -5.84
CA LEU A 37 -1.18 18.75 -6.13
C LEU A 37 -1.33 19.89 -5.13
N GLU A 38 -1.57 21.09 -5.62
CA GLU A 38 -1.80 22.28 -4.78
C GLU A 38 -3.17 22.22 -4.09
N GLU A 39 -4.18 21.65 -4.78
CA GLU A 39 -5.51 21.42 -4.22
C GLU A 39 -5.66 19.95 -3.77
N GLU A 40 -6.19 19.75 -2.57
CA GLU A 40 -6.46 18.43 -2.06
C GLU A 40 -7.60 17.78 -2.84
N LEU A 41 -7.32 16.63 -3.47
CA LEU A 41 -8.34 15.83 -4.15
C LEU A 41 -9.38 15.32 -3.16
N MET A 42 -8.92 14.78 -2.03
CA MET A 42 -9.75 14.34 -0.89
C MET A 42 -9.24 14.97 0.40
N PRO A 43 -10.14 15.35 1.35
CA PRO A 43 -9.69 15.88 2.64
C PRO A 43 -8.78 14.91 3.38
N TRP A 44 -7.52 15.29 3.60
CA TRP A 44 -6.51 14.42 4.21
C TRP A 44 -6.95 13.81 5.54
N GLY A 45 -7.55 14.62 6.43
CA GLY A 45 -8.01 14.16 7.74
C GLY A 45 -9.13 13.13 7.67
N ALA A 46 -10.05 13.25 6.70
CA ALA A 46 -11.12 12.27 6.49
C ALA A 46 -10.56 10.93 6.02
N VAL A 47 -9.62 10.95 5.09
CA VAL A 47 -8.94 9.74 4.60
C VAL A 47 -8.12 9.07 5.70
N PHE A 48 -7.43 9.87 6.54
CA PHE A 48 -6.67 9.38 7.67
C PHE A 48 -7.55 8.60 8.67
N LEU A 49 -8.66 9.20 9.10
CA LEU A 49 -9.61 8.55 10.01
C LEU A 49 -10.25 7.31 9.38
N ALA A 50 -10.68 7.39 8.12
CA ALA A 50 -11.26 6.26 7.39
C ALA A 50 -10.26 5.10 7.27
N THR A 51 -8.98 5.38 7.01
CA THR A 51 -7.92 4.37 6.94
C THR A 51 -7.75 3.63 8.27
N ILE A 52 -7.71 4.36 9.38
CA ILE A 52 -7.56 3.78 10.71
C ILE A 52 -8.77 2.89 11.05
N ILE A 53 -9.99 3.43 10.89
CA ILE A 53 -11.22 2.71 11.22
C ILE A 53 -11.35 1.44 10.36
N ALA A 54 -11.13 1.53 9.06
CA ALA A 54 -11.20 0.38 8.15
C ALA A 54 -10.16 -0.69 8.48
N SER A 55 -8.93 -0.28 8.81
CA SER A 55 -7.85 -1.19 9.18
C SER A 55 -8.14 -1.91 10.51
N ILE A 56 -8.68 -1.21 11.50
CA ILE A 56 -9.08 -1.79 12.78
C ILE A 56 -10.19 -2.83 12.57
N ILE A 57 -11.26 -2.45 11.87
CA ILE A 57 -12.39 -3.35 11.60
C ILE A 57 -11.94 -4.56 10.80
N GLY A 58 -11.19 -4.36 9.73
CA GLY A 58 -10.67 -5.45 8.88
C GLY A 58 -9.79 -6.41 9.65
N THR A 59 -8.87 -5.89 10.46
CA THR A 59 -7.95 -6.72 11.26
C THR A 59 -8.69 -7.49 12.35
N LEU A 60 -9.67 -6.86 13.04
CA LEU A 60 -10.50 -7.54 14.04
C LEU A 60 -11.33 -8.66 13.42
N VAL A 61 -11.95 -8.42 12.27
CA VAL A 61 -12.70 -9.47 11.55
C VAL A 61 -11.79 -10.62 11.16
N MET A 62 -10.59 -10.36 10.65
CA MET A 62 -9.63 -11.41 10.33
C MET A 62 -9.16 -12.19 11.55
N GLY A 63 -8.89 -11.52 12.66
CA GLY A 63 -8.44 -12.17 13.89
C GLY A 63 -9.54 -12.96 14.58
N LEU A 64 -10.74 -12.38 14.73
CA LEU A 64 -11.80 -12.96 15.54
C LEU A 64 -12.70 -13.94 14.76
N VAL A 65 -13.01 -13.63 13.50
CA VAL A 65 -13.92 -14.45 12.66
C VAL A 65 -13.15 -15.48 11.84
N ALA A 66 -12.12 -15.05 11.14
CA ALA A 66 -11.34 -15.94 10.30
C ALA A 66 -10.25 -16.71 11.07
N ASN A 67 -9.93 -16.29 12.30
CA ASN A 67 -8.89 -16.86 13.14
C ASN A 67 -7.52 -16.98 12.44
N VAL A 68 -7.17 -15.93 11.68
CA VAL A 68 -5.93 -15.84 10.90
C VAL A 68 -5.18 -14.58 11.32
N PRO A 69 -3.88 -14.66 11.65
CA PRO A 69 -3.08 -13.55 12.17
C PRO A 69 -2.59 -12.62 11.06
N TYR A 70 -3.50 -12.12 10.21
CA TYR A 70 -3.18 -11.16 9.16
C TYR A 70 -3.76 -9.79 9.48
N ALA A 71 -2.89 -8.77 9.55
CA ALA A 71 -3.33 -7.40 9.62
C ALA A 71 -3.86 -6.94 8.25
N GLN A 72 -4.93 -6.15 8.26
CA GLN A 72 -5.54 -5.59 7.07
C GLN A 72 -5.15 -4.12 6.93
N ALA A 73 -4.67 -3.73 5.76
CA ALA A 73 -4.36 -2.36 5.43
C ALA A 73 -4.68 -2.06 3.95
N PRO A 74 -4.89 -0.78 3.59
CA PRO A 74 -5.15 -0.39 2.21
C PRO A 74 -4.01 -0.77 1.26
N GLY A 75 -4.37 -1.26 0.06
CA GLY A 75 -3.39 -1.60 -0.97
C GLY A 75 -2.92 -0.37 -1.74
N MET A 76 -1.66 0.03 -1.57
CA MET A 76 -1.09 1.23 -2.19
C MET A 76 -1.21 1.28 -3.70
N GLY A 77 -1.09 0.12 -4.38
CA GLY A 77 -1.18 0.04 -5.83
C GLY A 77 -2.54 0.50 -6.38
N LEU A 78 -3.63 0.05 -5.76
CA LEU A 78 -4.97 0.45 -6.15
C LEU A 78 -5.25 1.92 -5.83
N ASN A 79 -4.72 2.43 -4.74
CA ASN A 79 -4.88 3.83 -4.34
C ASN A 79 -4.19 4.78 -5.31
N ALA A 80 -2.99 4.43 -5.77
CA ALA A 80 -2.31 5.20 -6.80
C ALA A 80 -3.05 5.14 -8.15
N PHE A 81 -3.57 3.98 -8.54
CA PHE A 81 -4.43 3.86 -9.72
C PHE A 81 -5.67 4.75 -9.60
N PHE A 82 -6.32 4.76 -8.44
CA PHE A 82 -7.46 5.62 -8.14
C PHE A 82 -7.15 7.10 -8.40
N VAL A 83 -6.05 7.60 -7.85
CA VAL A 83 -5.67 9.02 -7.96
C VAL A 83 -5.14 9.35 -9.35
N TYR A 84 -4.05 8.70 -9.76
CA TYR A 84 -3.31 9.11 -10.94
C TYR A 84 -3.99 8.71 -12.24
N THR A 85 -4.60 7.53 -12.30
CA THR A 85 -5.24 7.07 -13.54
C THR A 85 -6.68 7.52 -13.62
N VAL A 86 -7.50 7.31 -12.59
CA VAL A 86 -8.94 7.55 -12.69
C VAL A 86 -9.27 9.02 -12.44
N CYS A 87 -8.79 9.62 -11.36
CA CYS A 87 -9.12 11.01 -11.06
C CYS A 87 -8.36 11.99 -11.98
N LEU A 88 -7.05 11.86 -12.07
CA LEU A 88 -6.23 12.83 -12.84
C LEU A 88 -6.18 12.48 -14.34
N GLY A 89 -6.03 11.20 -14.68
CA GLY A 89 -5.89 10.78 -16.07
C GLY A 89 -7.20 10.79 -16.85
N LEU A 90 -8.31 10.33 -16.26
CA LEU A 90 -9.63 10.28 -16.88
C LEU A 90 -10.53 11.45 -16.50
N GLY A 91 -10.12 12.31 -15.56
CA GLY A 91 -10.87 13.52 -15.17
C GLY A 91 -12.12 13.26 -14.33
N PHE A 92 -12.26 12.09 -13.69
CA PHE A 92 -13.38 11.81 -12.81
C PHE A 92 -13.20 12.49 -11.45
N THR A 93 -14.31 12.94 -10.87
CA THR A 93 -14.30 13.43 -9.49
C THR A 93 -14.05 12.29 -8.51
N TRP A 94 -13.47 12.58 -7.35
CA TRP A 94 -13.20 11.56 -6.34
C TRP A 94 -14.47 10.85 -5.83
N GLN A 95 -15.62 11.56 -5.81
CA GLN A 95 -16.91 10.99 -5.45
C GLN A 95 -17.38 9.93 -6.47
N GLN A 96 -17.23 10.22 -7.76
CA GLN A 96 -17.54 9.27 -8.84
C GLN A 96 -16.62 8.05 -8.78
N THR A 97 -15.34 8.28 -8.53
CA THR A 97 -14.36 7.20 -8.41
C THR A 97 -14.62 6.32 -7.18
N LEU A 98 -15.03 6.91 -6.03
CA LEU A 98 -15.46 6.12 -4.87
C LEU A 98 -16.69 5.28 -5.15
N SER A 99 -17.65 5.81 -5.93
CA SER A 99 -18.82 5.03 -6.36
C SER A 99 -18.44 3.84 -7.22
N MET A 100 -17.45 4.00 -8.12
CA MET A 100 -16.90 2.89 -8.90
C MET A 100 -16.24 1.82 -8.00
N VAL A 101 -15.47 2.26 -7.00
CA VAL A 101 -14.83 1.34 -6.02
C VAL A 101 -15.90 0.58 -5.23
N PHE A 102 -16.98 1.24 -4.84
CA PHE A 102 -18.11 0.59 -4.14
C PHE A 102 -18.77 -0.49 -5.01
N ILE A 103 -19.05 -0.19 -6.28
CA ILE A 103 -19.60 -1.17 -7.23
C ILE A 103 -18.64 -2.35 -7.42
N CYS A 104 -17.34 -2.09 -7.59
CA CYS A 104 -16.31 -3.13 -7.67
C CYS A 104 -16.30 -4.00 -6.41
N GLY A 105 -16.48 -3.40 -5.23
CA GLY A 105 -16.60 -4.13 -3.96
C GLY A 105 -17.79 -5.08 -3.94
N LEU A 106 -18.96 -4.64 -4.38
CA LEU A 106 -20.17 -5.48 -4.49
C LEU A 106 -19.96 -6.65 -5.46
N ILE A 107 -19.37 -6.38 -6.63
CA ILE A 107 -19.04 -7.42 -7.60
C ILE A 107 -18.05 -8.45 -7.00
N ASN A 108 -17.06 -7.98 -6.25
CA ASN A 108 -16.08 -8.86 -5.61
C ASN A 108 -16.73 -9.76 -4.53
N ILE A 109 -17.68 -9.24 -3.76
CA ILE A 109 -18.48 -10.02 -2.82
C ILE A 109 -19.27 -11.09 -3.58
N LEU A 110 -19.95 -10.73 -4.65
CA LEU A 110 -20.74 -11.65 -5.49
C LEU A 110 -19.83 -12.79 -6.04
N ILE A 111 -18.67 -12.45 -6.60
CA ILE A 111 -17.67 -13.41 -7.10
C ILE A 111 -17.19 -14.35 -5.98
N THR A 112 -17.05 -13.83 -4.78
CA THR A 112 -16.58 -14.63 -3.64
C THR A 112 -17.65 -15.60 -3.14
N VAL A 113 -18.90 -15.15 -3.02
CA VAL A 113 -20.04 -15.98 -2.60
C VAL A 113 -20.35 -17.08 -3.62
N THR A 114 -20.27 -16.79 -4.91
CA THR A 114 -20.51 -17.76 -6.00
C THR A 114 -19.37 -18.75 -6.18
N LYS A 115 -18.29 -18.71 -5.36
CA LYS A 115 -17.09 -19.55 -5.49
C LYS A 115 -16.33 -19.39 -6.83
N LEU A 116 -16.73 -18.45 -7.66
CA LEU A 116 -16.12 -18.13 -8.94
C LEU A 116 -14.64 -17.72 -8.76
N ARG A 117 -14.32 -17.10 -7.64
CA ARG A 117 -12.94 -16.74 -7.27
C ARG A 117 -11.97 -17.93 -7.31
N LYS A 118 -12.41 -19.13 -6.85
CA LYS A 118 -11.58 -20.33 -6.89
C LYS A 118 -11.30 -20.78 -8.32
N PHE A 119 -12.30 -20.64 -9.19
CA PHE A 119 -12.16 -20.99 -10.61
C PHE A 119 -11.19 -20.02 -11.30
N ILE A 120 -11.33 -18.70 -11.08
CA ILE A 120 -10.45 -17.68 -11.63
C ILE A 120 -9.00 -17.92 -11.21
N ILE A 121 -8.75 -18.13 -9.91
CA ILE A 121 -7.39 -18.37 -9.40
C ILE A 121 -6.78 -19.64 -10.00
N LYS A 122 -7.57 -20.70 -10.17
CA LYS A 122 -7.11 -21.96 -10.77
C LYS A 122 -6.78 -21.82 -12.26
N SER A 123 -7.45 -20.90 -12.94
CA SER A 123 -7.23 -20.62 -14.37
C SER A 123 -5.98 -19.80 -14.66
N ILE A 124 -5.42 -19.14 -13.64
CA ILE A 124 -4.21 -18.31 -13.78
C ILE A 124 -2.96 -19.20 -13.71
N PRO A 125 -2.12 -19.26 -14.76
CA PRO A 125 -0.87 -20.01 -14.74
C PRO A 125 0.07 -19.55 -13.62
N ARG A 126 0.86 -20.45 -13.06
CA ARG A 126 1.81 -20.12 -11.97
C ARG A 126 2.81 -19.02 -12.35
N SER A 127 3.26 -19.02 -13.60
CA SER A 127 4.15 -17.97 -14.13
C SER A 127 3.53 -16.58 -14.04
N LEU A 128 2.24 -16.47 -14.35
CA LEU A 128 1.50 -15.19 -14.26
C LEU A 128 1.28 -14.78 -12.79
N GLN A 129 1.01 -15.72 -11.89
CA GLN A 129 0.88 -15.43 -10.46
C GLN A 129 2.17 -14.82 -9.88
N ASN A 130 3.33 -15.37 -10.26
CA ASN A 130 4.63 -14.86 -9.86
C ASN A 130 4.92 -13.48 -10.50
N ALA A 131 4.56 -13.30 -11.76
CA ALA A 131 4.72 -12.03 -12.47
C ALA A 131 3.86 -10.92 -11.86
N ILE A 132 2.63 -11.21 -11.43
CA ILE A 132 1.76 -10.25 -10.73
C ILE A 132 2.42 -9.80 -9.43
N GLY A 133 2.95 -10.73 -8.62
CA GLY A 133 3.66 -10.40 -7.38
C GLY A 133 4.87 -9.50 -7.62
N GLY A 134 5.69 -9.83 -8.60
CA GLY A 134 6.83 -9.00 -9.01
C GLY A 134 6.42 -7.61 -9.51
N GLY A 135 5.37 -7.56 -10.35
CA GLY A 135 4.83 -6.30 -10.87
C GLY A 135 4.31 -5.37 -9.77
N ILE A 136 3.59 -5.92 -8.78
CA ILE A 136 3.14 -5.15 -7.60
C ILE A 136 4.34 -4.62 -6.81
N GLY A 137 5.38 -5.43 -6.60
CA GLY A 137 6.59 -4.99 -5.90
C GLY A 137 7.30 -3.83 -6.59
N ILE A 138 7.49 -3.92 -7.91
CA ILE A 138 8.09 -2.84 -8.72
C ILE A 138 7.22 -1.57 -8.69
N PHE A 139 5.91 -1.72 -8.78
CA PHE A 139 4.99 -0.60 -8.73
C PHE A 139 5.01 0.14 -7.38
N VAL A 140 5.03 -0.61 -6.27
CA VAL A 140 5.15 -0.03 -4.92
C VAL A 140 6.50 0.68 -4.75
N ALA A 141 7.60 0.09 -5.25
CA ALA A 141 8.91 0.73 -5.25
C ALA A 141 8.89 2.05 -6.06
N TYR A 142 8.27 2.04 -7.23
CA TYR A 142 8.12 3.24 -8.05
C TYR A 142 7.36 4.37 -7.32
N ILE A 143 6.26 4.04 -6.63
CA ILE A 143 5.53 5.02 -5.79
C ILE A 143 6.42 5.53 -4.66
N GLY A 144 7.24 4.69 -4.05
CA GLY A 144 8.22 5.09 -3.04
C GLY A 144 9.21 6.13 -3.59
N PHE A 145 9.74 5.91 -4.80
CA PHE A 145 10.62 6.86 -5.48
C PHE A 145 9.93 8.19 -5.81
N LEU A 146 8.65 8.15 -6.20
CA LEU A 146 7.86 9.35 -6.44
C LEU A 146 7.65 10.17 -5.15
N ASN A 147 7.28 9.51 -4.05
CA ASN A 147 7.01 10.17 -2.77
C ASN A 147 8.25 10.88 -2.19
N VAL A 148 9.44 10.33 -2.43
CA VAL A 148 10.71 10.92 -2.00
C VAL A 148 11.17 12.03 -2.95
N GLY A 149 10.52 12.16 -4.12
CA GLY A 149 10.92 13.11 -5.15
C GLY A 149 12.16 12.68 -5.94
N PHE A 150 12.52 11.38 -5.91
CA PHE A 150 13.63 10.84 -6.71
C PHE A 150 13.32 10.88 -8.20
N VAL A 151 12.04 10.73 -8.55
CA VAL A 151 11.52 10.89 -9.91
C VAL A 151 10.60 12.08 -9.92
N ASN A 152 10.84 13.03 -10.81
CA ASN A 152 10.02 14.23 -10.99
C ASN A 152 9.47 14.31 -12.41
N PHE A 153 8.21 14.72 -12.54
CA PHE A 153 7.51 14.89 -13.81
C PHE A 153 7.36 16.36 -14.24
N GLY A 154 8.15 17.26 -13.68
CA GLY A 154 8.02 18.71 -13.92
C GLY A 154 8.11 19.16 -15.38
N SER A 155 8.63 18.31 -16.28
CA SER A 155 8.72 18.58 -17.73
C SER A 155 7.85 17.65 -18.59
N GLY A 156 6.91 16.91 -17.97
CA GLY A 156 6.09 15.91 -18.67
C GLY A 156 6.81 14.60 -19.00
N VAL A 157 8.11 14.54 -18.78
CA VAL A 157 8.95 13.33 -18.92
C VAL A 157 9.54 13.00 -17.56
N PRO A 158 9.60 11.71 -17.18
CA PRO A 158 10.23 11.32 -15.91
C PRO A 158 11.72 11.69 -15.94
N ALA A 159 12.12 12.60 -15.07
CA ALA A 159 13.50 13.01 -14.88
C ALA A 159 13.96 12.64 -13.47
N MET A 160 15.23 12.26 -13.33
CA MET A 160 15.83 12.07 -12.01
C MET A 160 16.01 13.41 -11.33
N ALA A 161 15.63 13.49 -10.05
CA ALA A 161 15.87 14.68 -9.26
C ALA A 161 17.35 14.94 -9.06
N THR A 162 17.71 16.21 -8.90
CA THR A 162 19.06 16.57 -8.46
C THR A 162 19.30 16.05 -7.04
N LEU A 163 20.36 15.27 -6.83
CA LEU A 163 20.73 14.63 -5.56
C LEU A 163 21.19 15.65 -4.48
N ASN A 164 20.52 16.79 -4.39
CA ASN A 164 20.92 17.89 -3.52
C ASN A 164 20.02 18.08 -2.29
N THR A 165 19.11 17.15 -2.03
CA THR A 165 18.17 17.25 -0.90
C THR A 165 18.54 16.24 0.19
N ASN A 166 18.61 16.72 1.45
CA ASN A 166 18.89 15.85 2.61
C ASN A 166 17.94 14.65 2.73
N VAL A 167 16.69 14.82 2.29
CA VAL A 167 15.67 13.76 2.26
C VAL A 167 16.07 12.61 1.33
N LEU A 168 16.65 12.92 0.18
CA LEU A 168 17.11 11.94 -0.81
C LEU A 168 18.28 11.11 -0.29
N TRP A 169 19.24 11.75 0.40
CA TRP A 169 20.33 11.04 1.04
C TRP A 169 19.86 10.13 2.17
N LEU A 170 18.94 10.60 3.00
CA LEU A 170 18.33 9.79 4.04
C LEU A 170 17.62 8.56 3.47
N PHE A 171 16.88 8.73 2.36
CA PHE A 171 16.22 7.65 1.67
C PHE A 171 17.22 6.61 1.11
N VAL A 172 18.29 7.05 0.44
CA VAL A 172 19.30 6.15 -0.12
C VAL A 172 19.99 5.36 1.00
N ILE A 173 20.38 6.03 2.08
CA ILE A 173 21.01 5.38 3.24
C ILE A 173 20.05 4.36 3.87
N GLY A 174 18.78 4.72 4.10
CA GLY A 174 17.75 3.83 4.65
C GLY A 174 17.51 2.61 3.75
N LEU A 175 17.43 2.83 2.43
CA LEU A 175 17.25 1.74 1.47
C LEU A 175 18.44 0.77 1.49
N VAL A 176 19.66 1.28 1.42
CA VAL A 176 20.88 0.45 1.46
C VAL A 176 20.98 -0.29 2.79
N LEU A 177 20.73 0.39 3.90
CA LEU A 177 20.71 -0.23 5.23
C LEU A 177 19.69 -1.38 5.30
N THR A 178 18.47 -1.16 4.81
CA THR A 178 17.41 -2.19 4.79
C THR A 178 17.82 -3.39 3.95
N ILE A 179 18.39 -3.17 2.77
CA ILE A 179 18.90 -4.25 1.89
C ILE A 179 20.00 -5.04 2.59
N VAL A 180 20.98 -4.37 3.19
CA VAL A 180 22.08 -5.01 3.92
C VAL A 180 21.54 -5.86 5.07
N LEU A 181 20.62 -5.32 5.88
CA LEU A 181 20.02 -6.04 6.99
C LEU A 181 19.20 -7.26 6.53
N LEU A 182 18.50 -7.17 5.38
CA LEU A 182 17.79 -8.29 4.78
C LEU A 182 18.74 -9.38 4.29
N VAL A 183 19.83 -9.01 3.62
CA VAL A 183 20.86 -9.97 3.17
C VAL A 183 21.54 -10.65 4.35
N CYS A 184 21.77 -9.92 5.45
CA CYS A 184 22.32 -10.46 6.69
C CYS A 184 21.29 -11.28 7.50
N ASN A 185 20.05 -11.48 7.02
CA ASN A 185 18.97 -12.22 7.71
C ASN A 185 18.69 -11.72 9.14
N VAL A 186 18.82 -10.41 9.38
CA VAL A 186 18.54 -9.82 10.70
C VAL A 186 17.04 -9.83 10.93
N LYS A 187 16.61 -10.39 12.07
CA LYS A 187 15.20 -10.39 12.47
C LYS A 187 14.73 -8.96 12.70
N GLY A 188 13.70 -8.53 11.98
CA GLY A 188 13.19 -7.15 12.06
C GLY A 188 13.93 -6.14 11.17
N ALA A 189 14.67 -6.58 10.16
CA ALA A 189 15.39 -5.73 9.20
C ALA A 189 14.52 -4.60 8.63
N ILE A 190 13.28 -4.90 8.26
CA ILE A 190 12.32 -3.92 7.73
C ILE A 190 11.97 -2.85 8.78
N LEU A 191 11.79 -3.27 10.04
CA LEU A 191 11.47 -2.38 11.16
C LEU A 191 12.62 -1.39 11.48
N ILE A 192 13.86 -1.84 11.32
CA ILE A 192 15.04 -1.01 11.57
C ILE A 192 15.27 -0.03 10.39
N GLY A 193 14.83 -0.40 9.19
CA GLY A 193 15.01 0.39 7.99
C GLY A 193 13.93 1.45 7.76
N ILE A 194 12.80 1.39 8.48
CA ILE A 194 11.72 2.39 8.49
C ILE A 194 12.02 3.45 9.55
#